data_f647db072f45115182eba66c4c421541
#
_entry.id   f647db072f45115182eba66c4c421541
#
_cell.length_a   1.000
_cell.length_b   1.000
_cell.length_c   1.000
_cell.angle_alpha   90.00
_cell.angle_beta   90.00
_cell.angle_gamma   90.00
#
_symmetry.space_group_name_H-M   'P 1'
#
loop_
_entity.id
_entity.type
_entity.pdbx_description
1 polymer ?
#
loop_
_entity_poly.entity_id
_entity_poly.type
_entity_poly.pdbx_seq_one_letter_code
_entity_poly.pdbx_strand_id
1 'polypeptide(L)'
;MDFDLTQEQQMIRQAVREFAEKEIAPNARHVDATGEFPAATFRKMGELGLMGIPFAEEFGGAGADSLSAAIAVEEVARACGSTALAYSAHMGLGSAPIALFGSQEQKRTFLKPAAEGKYIAAFGLTEPHAGSDAGATRTTARLDGDTWAVSYTHLTLPTNREV
;
A
#
# COMPACT_ATOMS: atom_id res chain seq x y z
N MET A 1 -2.45 27.82 15.86
CA MET A 1 -2.32 26.49 15.22
C MET A 1 -1.32 26.69 14.12
N ASP A 2 -0.22 25.98 14.14
CA ASP A 2 0.84 26.07 13.14
C ASP A 2 0.59 24.96 12.11
N PHE A 3 0.60 25.31 10.84
CA PHE A 3 0.39 24.40 9.71
C PHE A 3 1.68 24.23 8.88
N ASP A 4 2.80 24.80 9.34
CA ASP A 4 4.06 24.64 8.67
C ASP A 4 4.58 23.21 8.85
N LEU A 5 5.14 22.67 7.76
CA LEU A 5 5.76 21.35 7.80
C LEU A 5 7.08 21.40 8.55
N THR A 6 7.37 20.34 9.29
CA THR A 6 8.69 20.14 9.89
C THR A 6 9.77 20.01 8.80
N GLN A 7 11.02 20.16 9.18
CA GLN A 7 12.14 19.98 8.26
C GLN A 7 12.17 18.57 7.66
N GLU A 8 11.87 17.54 8.45
CA GLU A 8 11.79 16.15 8.00
C GLU A 8 10.68 15.94 6.98
N GLN A 9 9.48 16.46 7.25
CA GLN A 9 8.34 16.42 6.31
C GLN A 9 8.63 17.14 5.00
N GLN A 10 9.35 18.27 5.06
CA GLN A 10 9.81 18.99 3.86
C GLN A 10 10.82 18.17 3.05
N MET A 11 11.76 17.49 3.71
CA MET A 11 12.71 16.60 3.05
C MET A 11 12.02 15.42 2.37
N ILE A 12 11.06 14.78 3.04
CA ILE A 12 10.25 13.70 2.48
C ILE A 12 9.49 14.22 1.24
N ARG A 13 8.82 15.37 1.36
CA ARG A 13 8.11 16.01 0.23
C ARG A 13 9.02 16.19 -0.97
N GLN A 14 10.20 16.78 -0.76
CA GLN A 14 11.13 17.04 -1.84
C GLN A 14 11.62 15.73 -2.49
N ALA A 15 12.06 14.77 -1.70
CA ALA A 15 12.58 13.50 -2.20
C ALA A 15 11.52 12.72 -3.01
N VAL A 16 10.29 12.66 -2.49
CA VAL A 16 9.19 11.96 -3.20
C VAL A 16 8.78 12.70 -4.46
N ARG A 17 8.76 14.05 -4.43
CA ARG A 17 8.48 14.87 -5.61
C ARG A 17 9.50 14.62 -6.73
N GLU A 18 10.78 14.69 -6.42
CA GLU A 18 11.84 14.43 -7.39
C GLU A 18 11.75 13.04 -7.99
N PHE A 19 11.47 12.04 -7.15
CA PHE A 19 11.23 10.68 -7.62
C PHE A 19 9.99 10.60 -8.53
N ALA A 20 8.88 11.19 -8.12
CA ALA A 20 7.62 11.15 -8.86
C ALA A 20 7.74 11.82 -10.23
N GLU A 21 8.41 12.96 -10.31
CA GLU A 21 8.65 13.68 -11.56
C GLU A 21 9.56 12.90 -12.51
N LYS A 22 10.58 12.22 -11.97
CA LYS A 22 11.56 11.49 -12.76
C LYS A 22 11.09 10.09 -13.20
N GLU A 23 10.42 9.36 -12.32
CA GLU A 23 10.18 7.92 -12.49
C GLU A 23 8.69 7.59 -12.70
N ILE A 24 7.76 8.43 -12.22
CA ILE A 24 6.32 8.17 -12.32
C ILE A 24 5.69 8.97 -13.46
N ALA A 25 5.87 10.27 -13.49
CA ALA A 25 5.22 11.15 -14.46
C ALA A 25 5.47 10.75 -15.93
N PRO A 26 6.68 10.37 -16.35
CA PRO A 26 6.91 9.96 -17.73
C PRO A 26 6.13 8.71 -18.15
N ASN A 27 5.81 7.82 -17.19
CA ASN A 27 5.11 6.57 -17.46
C ASN A 27 3.59 6.65 -17.21
N ALA A 28 3.09 7.74 -16.63
CA ALA A 28 1.70 7.86 -16.21
C ALA A 28 0.69 7.64 -17.33
N ARG A 29 0.96 8.24 -18.51
CA ARG A 29 0.09 8.10 -19.69
C ARG A 29 0.07 6.65 -20.23
N HIS A 30 1.18 5.94 -20.17
CA HIS A 30 1.25 4.54 -20.57
C HIS A 30 0.43 3.66 -19.61
N VAL A 31 0.61 3.84 -18.31
CA VAL A 31 -0.16 3.12 -17.28
C VAL A 31 -1.67 3.35 -17.45
N ASP A 32 -2.09 4.59 -17.72
CA ASP A 32 -3.48 4.93 -17.94
C ASP A 32 -4.05 4.26 -19.20
N ALA A 33 -3.31 4.30 -20.30
CA ALA A 33 -3.75 3.75 -21.58
C ALA A 33 -3.81 2.22 -21.62
N THR A 34 -2.90 1.55 -20.91
CA THR A 34 -2.77 0.07 -20.96
C THR A 34 -3.43 -0.63 -19.78
N GLY A 35 -3.63 0.07 -18.65
CA GLY A 35 -4.02 -0.54 -17.37
C GLY A 35 -2.94 -1.45 -16.78
N GLU A 36 -1.71 -1.42 -17.29
CA GLU A 36 -0.62 -2.23 -16.79
C GLU A 36 -0.16 -1.74 -15.41
N PHE A 37 0.02 -2.69 -14.48
CA PHE A 37 0.52 -2.35 -13.15
C PHE A 37 2.00 -1.95 -13.21
N PRO A 38 2.40 -0.76 -12.69
CA PRO A 38 3.76 -0.24 -12.82
C PRO A 38 4.74 -0.91 -11.82
N ALA A 39 4.93 -2.22 -11.92
CA ALA A 39 5.72 -3.02 -10.99
C ALA A 39 7.17 -2.51 -10.82
N ALA A 40 7.78 -2.01 -11.89
CA ALA A 40 9.14 -1.46 -11.85
C ALA A 40 9.21 -0.19 -10.98
N THR A 41 8.19 0.66 -11.04
CA THR A 41 8.08 1.87 -10.21
C THR A 41 7.96 1.49 -8.73
N PHE A 42 7.09 0.52 -8.39
CA PHE A 42 6.94 0.06 -7.01
C PHE A 42 8.22 -0.57 -6.44
N ARG A 43 8.98 -1.27 -7.27
CA ARG A 43 10.30 -1.80 -6.86
C ARG A 43 11.26 -0.68 -6.49
N LYS A 44 11.35 0.35 -7.33
CA LYS A 44 12.17 1.55 -7.03
C LYS A 44 11.69 2.29 -5.79
N MET A 45 10.37 2.38 -5.56
CA MET A 45 9.82 2.94 -4.32
C MET A 45 10.27 2.13 -3.10
N GLY A 46 10.32 0.80 -3.19
CA GLY A 46 10.86 -0.08 -2.15
C GLY A 46 12.33 0.18 -1.87
N GLU A 47 13.16 0.28 -2.92
CA GLU A 47 14.60 0.59 -2.81
C GLU A 47 14.86 1.94 -2.11
N LEU A 48 13.96 2.90 -2.25
CA LEU A 48 14.02 4.20 -1.60
C LEU A 48 13.37 4.24 -0.21
N GLY A 49 12.83 3.11 0.30
CA GLY A 49 12.17 3.05 1.60
C GLY A 49 10.78 3.71 1.63
N LEU A 50 10.22 4.09 0.50
CA LEU A 50 8.92 4.77 0.45
C LEU A 50 7.77 3.86 0.85
N MET A 51 7.90 2.53 0.65
CA MET A 51 6.84 1.56 0.95
C MET A 51 6.56 1.42 2.45
N GLY A 52 7.48 1.84 3.30
CA GLY A 52 7.41 1.68 4.75
C GLY A 52 7.39 2.98 5.56
N ILE A 53 7.13 4.14 4.96
CA ILE A 53 7.24 5.45 5.64
C ILE A 53 6.61 5.47 7.05
N PRO A 54 5.34 5.03 7.29
CA PRO A 54 4.72 5.16 8.60
C PRO A 54 5.01 3.99 9.56
N PHE A 55 5.76 2.98 9.13
CA PHE A 55 5.99 1.79 9.96
C PHE A 55 7.28 1.90 10.75
N ALA A 56 7.31 1.23 11.91
CA ALA A 56 8.47 1.25 12.79
C ALA A 56 9.73 0.69 12.11
N GLU A 57 10.90 1.25 12.46
CA GLU A 57 12.20 0.88 11.90
C GLU A 57 12.53 -0.61 12.10
N GLU A 58 12.16 -1.18 13.24
CA GLU A 58 12.36 -2.62 13.51
C GLU A 58 11.66 -3.54 12.50
N PHE A 59 10.62 -3.02 11.80
CA PHE A 59 9.89 -3.70 10.73
C PHE A 59 10.22 -3.14 9.33
N GLY A 60 11.37 -2.50 9.19
CA GLY A 60 11.85 -2.02 7.89
C GLY A 60 11.18 -0.73 7.39
N GLY A 61 10.44 -0.03 8.25
CA GLY A 61 9.86 1.26 7.95
C GLY A 61 10.79 2.43 8.29
N ALA A 62 10.35 3.64 8.01
CA ALA A 62 11.07 4.87 8.35
C ALA A 62 10.69 5.45 9.73
N GLY A 63 9.69 4.91 10.40
CA GLY A 63 9.21 5.43 11.70
C GLY A 63 8.59 6.83 11.62
N ALA A 64 8.30 7.32 10.42
CA ALA A 64 7.76 8.66 10.24
C ALA A 64 6.27 8.74 10.59
N ASP A 65 5.76 9.96 10.75
CA ASP A 65 4.38 10.19 11.14
C ASP A 65 3.37 9.98 9.97
N SER A 66 2.09 9.97 10.31
CA SER A 66 1.02 9.80 9.31
C SER A 66 0.95 10.96 8.32
N LEU A 67 1.37 12.17 8.72
CA LEU A 67 1.42 13.32 7.84
C LEU A 67 2.51 13.16 6.78
N SER A 68 3.67 12.63 7.15
CA SER A 68 4.74 12.26 6.22
C SER A 68 4.28 11.24 5.18
N ALA A 69 3.52 10.22 5.60
CA ALA A 69 2.93 9.25 4.67
C ALA A 69 1.91 9.92 3.72
N ALA A 70 1.07 10.82 4.23
CA ALA A 70 0.10 11.55 3.41
C ALA A 70 0.79 12.47 2.40
N ILE A 71 1.86 13.16 2.79
CA ILE A 71 2.69 13.98 1.90
C ILE A 71 3.28 13.13 0.77
N ALA A 72 3.79 11.95 1.09
CA ALA A 72 4.34 11.05 0.08
C ALA A 72 3.26 10.61 -0.94
N VAL A 73 2.06 10.25 -0.46
CA VAL A 73 0.93 9.90 -1.34
C VAL A 73 0.53 11.09 -2.21
N GLU A 74 0.47 12.31 -1.66
CA GLU A 74 0.15 13.53 -2.39
C GLU A 74 1.13 13.78 -3.54
N GLU A 75 2.43 13.68 -3.28
CA GLU A 75 3.45 13.91 -4.31
C GLU A 75 3.44 12.83 -5.40
N VAL A 76 3.17 11.57 -5.07
CA VAL A 76 2.94 10.51 -6.06
C VAL A 76 1.67 10.79 -6.86
N ALA A 77 0.59 11.23 -6.22
CA ALA A 77 -0.70 11.52 -6.87
C ALA A 77 -0.61 12.66 -7.89
N ARG A 78 0.23 13.66 -7.64
CA ARG A 78 0.51 14.74 -8.62
C ARG A 78 1.06 14.22 -9.94
N ALA A 79 1.81 13.12 -9.90
CA ALA A 79 2.38 12.50 -11.08
C ALA A 79 1.46 11.45 -11.72
N CYS A 80 0.83 10.59 -10.90
CA CYS A 80 -0.08 9.54 -11.37
C CYS A 80 -1.05 9.11 -10.27
N GLY A 81 -2.34 9.42 -10.44
CA GLY A 81 -3.38 9.12 -9.46
C GLY A 81 -3.57 7.62 -9.21
N SER A 82 -3.51 6.77 -10.25
CA SER A 82 -3.65 5.31 -10.10
C SER A 82 -2.47 4.68 -9.34
N THR A 83 -1.25 5.15 -9.61
CA THR A 83 -0.06 4.73 -8.85
C THR A 83 -0.17 5.14 -7.38
N ALA A 84 -0.64 6.36 -7.10
CA ALA A 84 -0.85 6.84 -5.75
C ALA A 84 -1.93 6.04 -5.00
N LEU A 85 -3.02 5.67 -5.68
CA LEU A 85 -4.07 4.84 -5.09
C LEU A 85 -3.50 3.47 -4.67
N ALA A 86 -2.76 2.81 -5.54
CA ALA A 86 -2.14 1.52 -5.24
C ALA A 86 -1.10 1.65 -4.09
N TYR A 87 -0.32 2.73 -4.08
CA TYR A 87 0.63 3.04 -3.01
C TYR A 87 -0.05 3.29 -1.66
N SER A 88 -1.11 4.10 -1.65
CA SER A 88 -1.92 4.35 -0.45
C SER A 88 -2.59 3.07 0.06
N ALA A 89 -3.12 2.23 -0.85
CA ALA A 89 -3.72 0.95 -0.49
C ALA A 89 -2.71 -0.02 0.12
N HIS A 90 -1.48 -0.06 -0.40
CA HIS A 90 -0.40 -0.86 0.18
C HIS A 90 -0.12 -0.47 1.63
N MET A 91 0.07 0.83 1.91
CA MET A 91 0.37 1.28 3.27
C MET A 91 -0.85 1.22 4.19
N GLY A 92 -1.98 1.78 3.74
CA GLY A 92 -3.15 1.99 4.59
C GLY A 92 -4.05 0.77 4.73
N LEU A 93 -4.34 0.09 3.63
CA LEU A 93 -5.29 -1.03 3.64
C LEU A 93 -4.62 -2.38 3.84
N GLY A 94 -3.50 -2.61 3.17
CA GLY A 94 -2.82 -3.90 3.23
C GLY A 94 -1.89 -4.04 4.45
N SER A 95 -1.05 -3.05 4.70
CA SER A 95 0.01 -3.13 5.72
C SER A 95 -0.42 -2.62 7.10
N ALA A 96 -1.22 -1.56 7.17
CA ALA A 96 -1.61 -0.96 8.45
C ALA A 96 -2.37 -1.91 9.38
N PRO A 97 -3.31 -2.79 8.93
CA PRO A 97 -3.94 -3.76 9.83
C PRO A 97 -2.93 -4.70 10.49
N ILE A 98 -1.90 -5.12 9.74
CA ILE A 98 -0.83 -5.96 10.29
C ILE A 98 0.01 -5.18 11.30
N ALA A 99 0.32 -3.92 11.01
CA ALA A 99 1.06 -3.04 11.90
C ALA A 99 0.32 -2.78 13.22
N LEU A 100 -1.00 -2.60 13.17
CA LEU A 100 -1.83 -2.25 14.32
C LEU A 100 -2.20 -3.48 15.17
N PHE A 101 -2.58 -4.58 14.52
CA PHE A 101 -3.22 -5.71 15.18
C PHE A 101 -2.42 -7.01 15.12
N GLY A 102 -1.39 -7.08 14.27
CA GLY A 102 -0.57 -8.28 14.13
C GLY A 102 0.30 -8.57 15.34
N SER A 103 0.54 -9.85 15.63
CA SER A 103 1.55 -10.26 16.60
C SER A 103 2.95 -9.85 16.12
N GLN A 104 3.94 -9.87 17.03
CA GLN A 104 5.34 -9.60 16.67
C GLN A 104 5.86 -10.52 15.57
N GLU A 105 5.46 -11.79 15.60
CA GLU A 105 5.81 -12.77 14.58
C GLU A 105 5.17 -12.42 13.23
N GLN A 106 3.87 -12.10 13.22
CA GLN A 106 3.16 -11.67 12.01
C GLN A 106 3.76 -10.39 11.42
N LYS A 107 4.14 -9.42 12.25
CA LYS A 107 4.81 -8.20 11.80
C LYS A 107 6.16 -8.50 11.15
N ARG A 108 6.96 -9.40 11.73
CA ARG A 108 8.23 -9.80 11.12
C ARG A 108 8.04 -10.57 9.83
N THR A 109 7.03 -11.44 9.77
CA THR A 109 6.79 -12.31 8.62
C THR A 109 6.14 -11.56 7.45
N PHE A 110 5.20 -10.66 7.71
CA PHE A 110 4.37 -10.02 6.66
C PHE A 110 4.61 -8.53 6.52
N LEU A 111 4.67 -7.77 7.64
CA LEU A 111 4.83 -6.33 7.57
C LEU A 111 6.23 -5.94 7.12
N LYS A 112 7.26 -6.56 7.70
CA LYS A 112 8.64 -6.21 7.37
C LYS A 112 8.95 -6.31 5.88
N PRO A 113 8.72 -7.44 5.19
CA PRO A 113 8.98 -7.50 3.74
C PRO A 113 8.06 -6.59 2.92
N ALA A 114 6.85 -6.26 3.40
CA ALA A 114 6.00 -5.27 2.75
C ALA A 114 6.58 -3.86 2.88
N ALA A 115 6.99 -3.45 4.08
CA ALA A 115 7.63 -2.16 4.33
C ALA A 115 8.95 -1.99 3.54
N GLU A 116 9.71 -3.06 3.37
CA GLU A 116 10.92 -3.11 2.54
C GLU A 116 10.63 -3.16 1.03
N GLY A 117 9.36 -3.16 0.61
CA GLY A 117 8.97 -3.18 -0.80
C GLY A 117 9.17 -4.53 -1.52
N LYS A 118 9.39 -5.64 -0.78
CA LYS A 118 9.49 -6.98 -1.36
C LYS A 118 8.14 -7.53 -1.80
N TYR A 119 7.06 -7.09 -1.14
CA TYR A 119 5.68 -7.42 -1.44
C TYR A 119 4.86 -6.16 -1.56
N ILE A 120 3.80 -6.25 -2.34
CA ILE A 120 2.74 -5.25 -2.35
C ILE A 120 1.58 -5.83 -1.56
N ALA A 121 1.26 -5.21 -0.43
CA ALA A 121 0.15 -5.60 0.39
C ALA A 121 -1.16 -5.07 -0.21
N ALA A 122 -2.21 -5.86 -0.10
CA ALA A 122 -3.55 -5.54 -0.56
C ALA A 122 -4.60 -5.98 0.48
N PHE A 123 -5.81 -5.49 0.33
CA PHE A 123 -6.91 -5.80 1.22
C PHE A 123 -8.18 -6.12 0.42
N GLY A 124 -8.72 -7.29 0.64
CA GLY A 124 -10.00 -7.70 0.08
C GLY A 124 -11.07 -7.64 1.17
N LEU A 125 -12.02 -6.69 1.08
CA LEU A 125 -13.08 -6.50 2.06
C LEU A 125 -14.45 -6.77 1.49
N THR A 126 -14.76 -6.16 0.34
CA THR A 126 -16.10 -6.14 -0.22
C THR A 126 -16.57 -7.52 -0.67
N GLU A 127 -17.75 -7.91 -0.24
CA GLU A 127 -18.46 -9.12 -0.66
C GLU A 127 -19.70 -8.72 -1.46
N PRO A 128 -20.32 -9.65 -2.24
CA PRO A 128 -21.50 -9.32 -3.05
C PRO A 128 -22.68 -8.71 -2.27
N HIS A 129 -22.77 -8.97 -0.98
CA HIS A 129 -23.85 -8.51 -0.10
C HIS A 129 -23.36 -7.59 1.03
N ALA A 130 -22.09 -7.28 1.08
CA ALA A 130 -21.46 -6.45 2.13
C ALA A 130 -20.47 -5.46 1.49
N GLY A 131 -20.92 -4.23 1.29
CA GLY A 131 -20.11 -3.11 0.83
C GLY A 131 -19.92 -2.09 1.95
N SER A 132 -20.74 -1.04 1.96
CA SER A 132 -20.71 0.00 3.01
C SER A 132 -20.99 -0.55 4.40
N ASP A 133 -21.81 -1.59 4.52
CA ASP A 133 -22.00 -2.35 5.74
C ASP A 133 -20.93 -3.44 5.86
N ALA A 134 -19.71 -3.04 6.23
CA ALA A 134 -18.59 -3.96 6.42
C ALA A 134 -18.84 -4.98 7.57
N GLY A 135 -19.73 -4.67 8.50
CA GLY A 135 -20.14 -5.59 9.56
C GLY A 135 -20.97 -6.79 9.08
N ALA A 136 -21.53 -6.72 7.89
CA ALA A 136 -22.32 -7.79 7.27
C ALA A 136 -21.47 -8.82 6.50
N THR A 137 -20.13 -8.75 6.56
CA THR A 137 -19.25 -9.73 5.90
C THR A 137 -19.49 -11.15 6.44
N ARG A 138 -19.48 -12.14 5.55
CA ARG A 138 -19.77 -13.56 5.83
C ARG A 138 -18.57 -14.47 5.62
N THR A 139 -17.44 -13.93 5.21
CA THR A 139 -16.20 -14.68 5.09
C THR A 139 -15.86 -15.36 6.39
N THR A 140 -15.57 -16.64 6.33
CA THR A 140 -15.14 -17.45 7.47
C THR A 140 -13.78 -18.05 7.19
N ALA A 141 -13.01 -18.29 8.25
CA ALA A 141 -11.75 -19.02 8.17
C ALA A 141 -11.77 -20.18 9.18
N ARG A 142 -11.39 -21.37 8.73
CA ARG A 142 -11.29 -22.56 9.56
C ARG A 142 -9.86 -23.10 9.50
N LEU A 143 -9.29 -23.37 10.67
CA LEU A 143 -8.00 -24.08 10.75
C LEU A 143 -8.21 -25.55 10.46
N ASP A 144 -7.45 -26.09 9.51
CA ASP A 144 -7.44 -27.49 9.12
C ASP A 144 -5.98 -27.99 9.13
N GLY A 145 -5.60 -28.66 10.20
CA GLY A 145 -4.20 -28.92 10.51
C GLY A 145 -3.42 -27.61 10.68
N ASP A 146 -2.40 -27.40 9.87
CA ASP A 146 -1.56 -26.19 9.87
C ASP A 146 -1.98 -25.17 8.79
N THR A 147 -3.11 -25.40 8.11
CA THR A 147 -3.57 -24.56 6.99
C THR A 147 -4.91 -23.91 7.29
N TRP A 148 -5.03 -22.62 6.99
CA TRP A 148 -6.30 -21.91 7.06
C TRP A 148 -7.11 -22.09 5.78
N ALA A 149 -8.27 -22.73 5.88
CA ALA A 149 -9.27 -22.77 4.82
C ALA A 149 -10.17 -21.56 4.93
N VAL A 150 -10.06 -20.63 3.99
CA VAL A 150 -10.82 -19.39 3.96
C VAL A 150 -11.92 -19.48 2.92
N SER A 151 -13.19 -19.27 3.34
CA SER A 151 -14.34 -19.16 2.44
C SER A 151 -14.51 -17.70 2.04
N TYR A 152 -13.62 -17.19 1.22
CA TYR A 152 -13.68 -15.80 0.81
C TYR A 152 -14.46 -15.64 -0.48
N THR A 153 -15.57 -14.90 -0.42
CA THR A 153 -16.36 -14.52 -1.59
C THR A 153 -16.29 -13.01 -1.73
N HIS A 154 -15.35 -12.51 -2.51
CA HIS A 154 -15.20 -11.09 -2.80
C HIS A 154 -15.57 -10.77 -4.24
N LEU A 155 -15.79 -9.48 -4.49
CA LEU A 155 -15.85 -8.98 -5.85
C LEU A 155 -14.43 -9.05 -6.43
N THR A 156 -14.15 -10.08 -7.18
CA THR A 156 -12.99 -10.07 -8.07
C THR A 156 -13.34 -9.16 -9.23
N LEU A 157 -12.53 -8.17 -9.50
CA LEU A 157 -12.51 -7.60 -10.85
C LEU A 157 -12.29 -8.77 -11.81
N PRO A 158 -13.08 -8.87 -12.90
CA PRO A 158 -12.89 -9.95 -13.85
C PRO A 158 -11.45 -9.88 -14.37
N THR A 159 -10.63 -10.74 -13.82
CA THR A 159 -9.25 -10.97 -14.30
C THR A 159 -9.23 -11.90 -15.48
N ASN A 160 -10.38 -12.30 -15.95
CA ASN A 160 -10.56 -13.05 -17.18
C ASN A 160 -10.27 -12.16 -18.36
N ARG A 161 -9.02 -11.88 -18.54
CA ARG A 161 -8.53 -11.74 -19.88
C ARG A 161 -8.12 -13.13 -20.34
N GLU A 162 -9.09 -13.86 -20.81
CA GLU A 162 -8.81 -14.85 -21.81
C GLU A 162 -8.30 -14.09 -23.03
N VAL A 163 -7.04 -14.20 -23.24
CA VAL A 163 -6.38 -13.86 -24.48
C VAL A 163 -6.03 -15.15 -25.14
#